data_ec41c33799913a4de7611296691d8a47
#
_entry.id   ec41c33799913a4de7611296691d8a47
#
_cell.length_a   1.000
_cell.length_b   1.000
_cell.length_c   1.000
_cell.angle_alpha   90.00
_cell.angle_beta   90.00
_cell.angle_gamma   90.00
#
_symmetry.space_group_name_H-M   'P 1'
#
loop_
_entity.id
_entity.type
_entity.pdbx_description
1 polymer ?
#
loop_
_entity_poly.entity_id
_entity_poly.type
_entity_poly.pdbx_seq_one_letter_code
_entity_poly.pdbx_strand_id
1 'polypeptide(L)'
;MRPKIPILLYCADRELLSATAFALRLQPYDVTAIDDSRSAAAVMMASDLVCGILIHAKQGDLAGRLIHRLLEADLHLPLLLVDRAGDLAPVRYADMVLYGRNTSMTHILGALNVLCARKRGPRSAA
;
A
#
# COMPACT_ATOMS: atom_id res chain seq x y z
N MET A 1 1.79 13.52 -22.44
CA MET A 1 1.02 12.95 -21.31
C MET A 1 1.92 12.07 -20.45
N ARG A 2 1.97 12.35 -19.16
CA ARG A 2 2.80 11.57 -18.27
C ARG A 2 2.13 10.25 -17.96
N PRO A 3 2.85 9.14 -18.00
CA PRO A 3 2.29 7.87 -17.57
C PRO A 3 1.99 7.91 -16.08
N LYS A 4 0.89 7.26 -15.70
CA LYS A 4 0.54 7.15 -14.30
C LYS A 4 1.39 6.10 -13.62
N ILE A 5 1.62 6.29 -12.33
CA ILE A 5 2.43 5.37 -11.53
C ILE A 5 1.53 4.23 -11.04
N PRO A 6 1.82 2.97 -11.41
CA PRO A 6 0.98 1.85 -11.02
C PRO A 6 1.23 1.47 -9.56
N ILE A 7 0.17 1.51 -8.76
CA ILE A 7 0.21 1.14 -7.35
C ILE A 7 -0.98 0.24 -7.02
N LEU A 8 -0.82 -0.55 -5.96
CA LEU A 8 -1.92 -1.35 -5.44
C LEU A 8 -2.41 -0.72 -4.14
N LEU A 9 -3.72 -0.71 -3.96
CA LEU A 9 -4.34 -0.29 -2.71
C LEU A 9 -5.19 -1.43 -2.17
N TYR A 10 -4.85 -1.91 -0.99
CA TYR A 10 -5.62 -2.93 -0.30
C TYR A 10 -6.29 -2.34 0.93
N CYS A 11 -7.59 -2.59 1.05
CA CYS A 11 -8.36 -2.27 2.26
C CYS A 11 -9.58 -3.17 2.30
N ALA A 12 -9.78 -3.89 3.40
CA ALA A 12 -10.93 -4.77 3.54
C ALA A 12 -12.25 -4.00 3.71
N ASP A 13 -12.18 -2.76 4.17
CA ASP A 13 -13.35 -1.88 4.29
C ASP A 13 -13.62 -1.24 2.93
N ARG A 14 -14.71 -1.64 2.28
CA ARG A 14 -15.02 -1.21 0.91
C ARG A 14 -15.25 0.29 0.79
N GLU A 15 -15.91 0.90 1.77
CA GLU A 15 -16.18 2.33 1.71
C GLU A 15 -14.88 3.13 1.80
N LEU A 16 -14.02 2.74 2.73
CA LEU A 16 -12.73 3.38 2.88
C LEU A 16 -11.86 3.13 1.65
N LEU A 17 -11.91 1.92 1.11
CA LEU A 17 -11.19 1.59 -0.12
C LEU A 17 -11.61 2.49 -1.27
N SER A 18 -12.91 2.63 -1.49
CA SER A 18 -13.44 3.44 -2.59
C SER A 18 -13.06 4.90 -2.43
N ALA A 19 -13.21 5.45 -1.23
CA ALA A 19 -12.88 6.85 -0.97
C ALA A 19 -11.39 7.12 -1.16
N THR A 20 -10.56 6.22 -0.65
CA THR A 20 -9.11 6.37 -0.77
C THR A 20 -8.65 6.23 -2.21
N ALA A 21 -9.19 5.25 -2.93
CA ALA A 21 -8.84 5.06 -4.34
C ALA A 21 -9.24 6.27 -5.18
N PHE A 22 -10.43 6.83 -4.92
CA PHE A 22 -10.87 8.03 -5.62
C PHE A 22 -9.89 9.17 -5.44
N ALA A 23 -9.49 9.44 -4.19
CA ALA A 23 -8.57 10.51 -3.89
C ALA A 23 -7.19 10.29 -4.54
N LEU A 24 -6.69 9.06 -4.50
CA LEU A 24 -5.41 8.74 -5.13
C LEU A 24 -5.46 8.88 -6.65
N ARG A 25 -6.59 8.55 -7.26
CA ARG A 25 -6.74 8.65 -8.72
C ARG A 25 -6.80 10.08 -9.22
N LEU A 26 -7.04 11.04 -8.34
CA LEU A 26 -6.92 12.46 -8.68
C LEU A 26 -5.46 12.89 -8.82
N GLN A 27 -4.54 12.08 -8.34
CA GLN A 27 -3.11 12.27 -8.46
C GLN A 27 -2.58 11.40 -9.61
N PRO A 28 -1.31 11.50 -9.96
CA PRO A 28 -0.78 10.72 -11.09
C PRO A 28 -0.52 9.25 -10.74
N TYR A 29 -1.48 8.59 -10.11
CA TYR A 29 -1.38 7.18 -9.75
C TYR A 29 -2.42 6.35 -10.50
N ASP A 30 -1.99 5.20 -10.98
CA ASP A 30 -2.86 4.19 -11.56
C ASP A 30 -3.14 3.17 -10.46
N VAL A 31 -4.31 3.28 -9.84
CA VAL A 31 -4.65 2.55 -8.62
C VAL A 31 -5.43 1.29 -8.93
N THR A 32 -4.88 0.15 -8.53
CA THR A 32 -5.60 -1.12 -8.50
C THR A 32 -6.11 -1.32 -7.09
N ALA A 33 -7.42 -1.18 -6.89
CA ALA A 33 -8.05 -1.23 -5.57
C ALA A 33 -8.64 -2.61 -5.32
N ILE A 34 -8.23 -3.26 -4.24
CA ILE A 34 -8.62 -4.63 -3.93
C ILE A 34 -9.01 -4.73 -2.45
N ASP A 35 -10.12 -5.42 -2.17
CA ASP A 35 -10.60 -5.61 -0.81
C ASP A 35 -10.38 -7.03 -0.26
N ASP A 36 -9.71 -7.88 -1.03
CA ASP A 36 -9.45 -9.26 -0.68
C ASP A 36 -7.95 -9.53 -0.65
N SER A 37 -7.45 -10.06 0.47
CA SER A 37 -6.01 -10.26 0.65
C SER A 37 -5.42 -11.25 -0.35
N ARG A 38 -6.16 -12.28 -0.71
CA ARG A 38 -5.69 -13.28 -1.66
C ARG A 38 -5.51 -12.68 -3.06
N SER A 39 -6.51 -11.91 -3.49
CA SER A 39 -6.43 -11.24 -4.78
C SER A 39 -5.33 -10.18 -4.80
N ALA A 40 -5.18 -9.46 -3.69
CA ALA A 40 -4.12 -8.46 -3.57
C ALA A 40 -2.74 -9.10 -3.71
N ALA A 41 -2.50 -10.22 -3.02
CA ALA A 41 -1.24 -10.93 -3.12
C ALA A 41 -0.97 -11.39 -4.54
N ALA A 42 -1.99 -11.96 -5.21
CA ALA A 42 -1.85 -12.44 -6.57
C ALA A 42 -1.48 -11.31 -7.54
N VAL A 43 -2.13 -10.15 -7.40
CA VAL A 43 -1.84 -9.00 -8.25
C VAL A 43 -0.43 -8.49 -7.99
N MET A 44 -0.02 -8.40 -6.73
CA MET A 44 1.32 -7.93 -6.38
C MET A 44 2.41 -8.83 -6.97
N MET A 45 2.17 -10.13 -7.03
CA MET A 45 3.15 -11.07 -7.57
C MET A 45 3.17 -11.09 -9.09
N ALA A 46 2.04 -10.77 -9.73
CA ALA A 46 1.91 -10.89 -11.18
C ALA A 46 2.05 -9.57 -11.93
N SER A 47 1.96 -8.45 -11.26
CA SER A 47 1.90 -7.13 -11.90
C SER A 47 3.15 -6.32 -11.65
N ASP A 48 3.44 -5.41 -12.57
CA ASP A 48 4.60 -4.52 -12.48
C ASP A 48 4.21 -3.25 -11.73
N LEU A 49 4.16 -3.34 -10.41
CA LEU A 49 3.76 -2.25 -9.53
C LEU A 49 4.97 -1.52 -8.96
N VAL A 50 4.82 -0.21 -8.72
CA VAL A 50 5.87 0.59 -8.09
C VAL A 50 5.82 0.44 -6.58
N CYS A 51 4.62 0.40 -5.98
CA CYS A 51 4.48 0.17 -4.55
C CYS A 51 3.07 -0.31 -4.21
N GLY A 52 2.89 -0.71 -2.95
CA GLY A 52 1.59 -1.11 -2.44
C GLY A 52 1.25 -0.32 -1.18
N ILE A 53 -0.03 -0.02 -1.01
CA ILE A 53 -0.58 0.58 0.20
C ILE A 53 -1.51 -0.43 0.84
N LEU A 54 -1.24 -0.79 2.09
CA LEU A 54 -2.06 -1.73 2.85
C LEU A 54 -2.70 -0.96 4.00
N ILE A 55 -4.03 -0.90 4.01
CA ILE A 55 -4.75 -0.22 5.07
C ILE A 55 -5.36 -1.25 6.02
N HIS A 56 -4.89 -1.24 7.27
CA HIS A 56 -5.45 -2.04 8.34
C HIS A 56 -6.47 -1.16 9.07
N ALA A 57 -7.73 -1.29 8.66
CA ALA A 57 -8.77 -0.35 9.09
C ALA A 57 -9.31 -0.65 10.49
N LYS A 58 -9.39 -1.92 10.87
CA LYS A 58 -9.96 -2.31 12.16
C LYS A 58 -9.48 -3.69 12.55
N GLN A 59 -9.69 -4.03 13.80
CA GLN A 59 -9.36 -5.34 14.33
C GLN A 59 -10.09 -6.42 13.52
N GLY A 60 -9.40 -7.51 13.22
CA GLY A 60 -9.94 -8.57 12.39
C GLY A 60 -9.68 -8.40 10.90
N ASP A 61 -9.12 -7.27 10.50
CA ASP A 61 -8.71 -7.03 9.13
C ASP A 61 -7.59 -8.01 8.75
N LEU A 62 -7.52 -8.36 7.48
CA LEU A 62 -6.60 -9.36 6.99
C LEU A 62 -5.29 -8.78 6.43
N ALA A 63 -5.00 -7.52 6.72
CA ALA A 63 -3.76 -6.89 6.24
C ALA A 63 -2.52 -7.67 6.71
N GLY A 64 -2.54 -8.16 7.95
CA GLY A 64 -1.44 -8.96 8.48
C GLY A 64 -1.20 -10.24 7.68
N ARG A 65 -2.26 -10.88 7.23
CA ARG A 65 -2.17 -12.09 6.41
C ARG A 65 -1.55 -11.78 5.05
N LEU A 66 -1.93 -10.66 4.48
CA LEU A 66 -1.36 -10.23 3.20
C LEU A 66 0.15 -10.03 3.34
N ILE A 67 0.57 -9.33 4.38
CA ILE A 67 1.99 -9.11 4.66
C ILE A 67 2.71 -10.45 4.79
N HIS A 68 2.13 -11.39 5.51
CA HIS A 68 2.73 -12.71 5.71
C HIS A 68 2.91 -13.45 4.38
N ARG A 69 1.90 -13.38 3.51
CA ARG A 69 2.00 -14.00 2.17
C ARG A 69 3.11 -13.39 1.33
N LEU A 70 3.27 -12.06 1.42
CA LEU A 70 4.32 -11.37 0.67
C LEU A 70 5.71 -11.76 1.20
N LEU A 71 5.84 -11.94 2.51
CA LEU A 71 7.10 -12.41 3.10
C LEU A 71 7.45 -13.81 2.61
N GLU A 72 6.47 -14.70 2.60
CA GLU A 72 6.69 -16.07 2.14
C GLU A 72 7.08 -16.13 0.67
N ALA A 73 6.55 -15.22 -0.13
CA ALA A 73 6.85 -15.14 -1.55
C ALA A 73 8.16 -14.41 -1.85
N ASP A 74 8.80 -13.86 -0.83
CA ASP A 74 10.04 -13.09 -0.98
C ASP A 74 9.90 -11.96 -2.00
N LEU A 75 8.76 -11.28 -1.96
CA LEU A 75 8.46 -10.20 -2.89
C LEU A 75 9.00 -8.87 -2.37
N HIS A 76 9.81 -8.21 -3.16
CA HIS A 76 10.45 -6.95 -2.79
C HIS A 76 9.71 -5.74 -3.37
N LEU A 77 8.46 -5.57 -2.97
CA LEU A 77 7.66 -4.43 -3.36
C LEU A 77 7.65 -3.42 -2.20
N PRO A 78 8.00 -2.14 -2.43
CA PRO A 78 7.89 -1.14 -1.37
C PRO A 78 6.46 -1.06 -0.86
N LEU A 79 6.30 -1.09 0.46
CA LEU A 79 4.98 -1.12 1.09
C LEU A 79 4.80 0.03 2.06
N LEU A 80 3.65 0.70 1.94
CA LEU A 80 3.16 1.65 2.93
C LEU A 80 2.04 0.97 3.71
N LEU A 81 2.23 0.81 5.01
CA LEU A 81 1.20 0.26 5.88
C LEU A 81 0.52 1.41 6.62
N VAL A 82 -0.80 1.48 6.53
CA VAL A 82 -1.59 2.45 7.28
C VAL A 82 -2.35 1.68 8.35
N ASP A 83 -1.88 1.77 9.59
CA ASP A 83 -2.49 1.04 10.71
C ASP A 83 -3.46 1.96 11.45
N ARG A 84 -4.70 2.01 10.96
CA ARG A 84 -5.75 2.85 11.57
C ARG A 84 -6.29 2.26 12.86
N ALA A 85 -6.23 0.93 12.98
CA ALA A 85 -6.69 0.25 14.19
C ALA A 85 -5.67 0.35 15.33
N GLY A 86 -4.39 0.50 15.00
CA GLY A 86 -3.33 0.64 15.98
C GLY A 86 -2.99 -0.64 16.72
N ASP A 87 -3.39 -1.79 16.19
CA ASP A 87 -3.22 -3.07 16.87
C ASP A 87 -2.29 -4.05 16.16
N LEU A 88 -1.68 -3.65 15.07
CA LEU A 88 -0.72 -4.52 14.41
C LEU A 88 0.62 -4.49 15.14
N ALA A 89 1.23 -5.65 15.27
CA ALA A 89 2.58 -5.74 15.78
C ALA A 89 3.55 -5.01 14.84
N PRO A 90 4.69 -4.55 15.33
CA PRO A 90 5.67 -3.91 14.48
C PRO A 90 5.97 -4.77 13.27
N VAL A 91 5.92 -4.17 12.08
CA VAL A 91 6.08 -4.89 10.83
C VAL A 91 7.38 -4.46 10.17
N ARG A 92 8.35 -5.35 10.16
CA ARG A 92 9.64 -5.08 9.53
C ARG A 92 9.57 -5.04 8.01
N TYR A 93 8.53 -5.63 7.46
CA TYR A 93 8.39 -5.77 6.03
C TYR A 93 7.91 -4.49 5.35
N ALA A 94 7.17 -3.67 6.07
CA ALA A 94 6.70 -2.42 5.50
C ALA A 94 7.81 -1.38 5.52
N ASP A 95 7.96 -0.65 4.42
CA ASP A 95 8.98 0.39 4.30
C ASP A 95 8.60 1.64 5.06
N MET A 96 7.31 1.91 5.17
CA MET A 96 6.79 3.03 5.96
C MET A 96 5.50 2.60 6.64
N VAL A 97 5.27 3.13 7.84
CA VAL A 97 4.06 2.85 8.59
C VAL A 97 3.48 4.17 9.10
N LEU A 98 2.19 4.38 8.83
CA LEU A 98 1.43 5.49 9.39
C LEU A 98 0.43 4.92 10.40
N TYR A 99 0.37 5.54 11.57
CA TYR A 99 -0.50 5.07 12.65
C TYR A 99 -1.64 6.03 12.92
N GLY A 100 -2.77 5.48 13.32
CA GLY A 100 -3.86 6.27 13.86
C GLY A 100 -5.09 6.35 12.98
N ARG A 101 -6.24 6.46 13.66
CA ARG A 101 -7.55 6.52 12.99
C ARG A 101 -7.68 7.75 12.09
N ASN A 102 -6.96 8.80 12.43
CA ASN A 102 -7.09 10.08 11.75
C ASN A 102 -6.00 10.30 10.71
N THR A 103 -5.36 9.24 10.26
CA THR A 103 -4.39 9.36 9.17
C THR A 103 -5.09 9.97 7.96
N SER A 104 -4.63 11.13 7.55
CA SER A 104 -5.26 11.89 6.47
C SER A 104 -4.69 11.51 5.10
N MET A 105 -5.44 11.87 4.06
CA MET A 105 -4.94 11.69 2.69
C MET A 105 -3.65 12.45 2.44
N THR A 106 -3.49 13.61 3.08
CA THR A 106 -2.24 14.38 2.95
C THR A 106 -1.05 13.56 3.45
N HIS A 107 -1.20 12.87 4.58
CA HIS A 107 -0.14 12.03 5.11
C HIS A 107 0.13 10.83 4.21
N ILE A 108 -0.92 10.21 3.69
CA ILE A 108 -0.78 9.06 2.79
C ILE A 108 -0.08 9.48 1.50
N LEU A 109 -0.49 10.60 0.92
CA LEU A 109 0.13 11.11 -0.32
C LEU A 109 1.59 11.47 -0.10
N GLY A 110 1.90 12.11 1.04
CA GLY A 110 3.28 12.45 1.37
C GLY A 110 4.17 11.22 1.49
N ALA A 111 3.69 10.21 2.20
CA ALA A 111 4.43 8.96 2.37
C ALA A 111 4.60 8.24 1.02
N LEU A 112 3.54 8.21 0.23
CA LEU A 112 3.57 7.56 -1.07
C LEU A 112 4.56 8.23 -2.02
N ASN A 113 4.60 9.55 -2.02
CA ASN A 113 5.57 10.29 -2.83
C ASN A 113 7.00 9.92 -2.45
N VAL A 114 7.28 9.79 -1.17
CA VAL A 114 8.62 9.39 -0.70
C VAL A 114 8.96 7.98 -1.17
N LEU A 115 8.03 7.03 -1.02
CA LEU A 115 8.26 5.65 -1.46
C LEU A 115 8.47 5.56 -2.97
N CYS A 116 7.66 6.25 -3.74
CA CYS A 116 7.79 6.22 -5.20
C CYS A 116 9.08 6.88 -5.67
N ALA A 117 9.50 7.95 -5.00
CA ALA A 117 10.76 8.60 -5.32
C ALA A 117 11.94 7.66 -5.07
N ARG A 118 11.93 6.92 -3.96
CA ARG A 118 12.96 5.93 -3.66
C ARG A 118 13.04 4.86 -4.73
N LYS A 119 11.88 4.36 -5.15
CA LYS A 119 11.81 3.32 -6.18
C LYS A 119 12.33 3.82 -7.52
N ARG A 120 12.05 5.09 -7.84
CA ARG A 120 12.38 5.68 -9.13
C ARG A 120 13.72 6.38 -9.15
N GLY A 121 14.31 6.62 -8.00
CA GLY A 121 15.59 7.29 -7.91
C GLY A 121 16.73 6.45 -8.46
N PRO A 122 17.90 7.06 -8.71
CA PRO A 122 19.04 6.31 -9.15
C PRO A 122 19.43 5.27 -8.12
N ARG A 123 19.75 4.11 -8.60
CA ARG A 123 20.14 3.03 -7.74
C ARG A 123 21.63 3.07 -7.52
N SER A 124 22.00 3.63 -6.41
CA SER A 124 23.41 3.74 -6.07
C SER A 124 24.06 2.38 -5.84
N ALA A 125 23.25 1.42 -5.46
CA ALA A 125 23.76 0.11 -5.11
C ALA A 125 23.83 -0.82 -6.30
N ALA A 126 23.85 -0.26 -7.39
CA ALA A 126 23.94 -1.12 -8.56
C ALA A 126 24.86 -2.28 -8.28
#